data_efc468d104fec0dd83fc8bc26a45794e
#
_entry.id   efc468d104fec0dd83fc8bc26a45794e
#
_cell.length_a   1.000
_cell.length_b   1.000
_cell.length_c   1.000
_cell.angle_alpha   90.00
_cell.angle_beta   90.00
_cell.angle_gamma   90.00
#
_symmetry.space_group_name_H-M   'P 1'
#
loop_
_entity.id
_entity.type
_entity.pdbx_description
1 polymer ?
#
loop_
_entity_poly.entity_id
_entity_poly.type
_entity_poly.pdbx_seq_one_letter_code
_entity_poly.pdbx_strand_id
1 'polypeptide(L)'
;KKIWDLYLNNATGEPAVIGAKTGEDAASEFALGEAVFYQNGTWAYADCIAEGLTDDDLGMLPIYIGVDGEEMQGLCTGSENFWCINKNAKPENIEATKAFVEWVITSDEGRDALANQMGFVTPFSTFDAGYTAHNALLDASSEDLAVGHTPVSWTFPTMPSEAWKNGVGAALLEYAQGTKEWSAVETAFVDGWAG
;
A
#
# COMPACT_ATOMS: atom_id res chain seq x y z
N LYS A 1 4.60 -18.17 -7.27
CA LYS A 1 3.93 -18.52 -8.54
C LYS A 1 2.42 -18.65 -8.40
N LYS A 2 1.92 -19.53 -7.51
CA LYS A 2 0.47 -19.78 -7.38
C LYS A 2 -0.34 -18.49 -7.15
N ILE A 3 0.15 -17.58 -6.32
CA ILE A 3 -0.52 -16.30 -6.04
C ILE A 3 -0.52 -15.41 -7.27
N TRP A 4 0.63 -15.30 -7.96
CA TRP A 4 0.72 -14.49 -9.18
C TRP A 4 -0.21 -15.03 -10.27
N ASP A 5 -0.22 -16.36 -10.48
CA ASP A 5 -1.15 -17.02 -11.40
C ASP A 5 -2.63 -16.77 -11.00
N LEU A 6 -2.93 -16.74 -9.69
CA LEU A 6 -4.28 -16.42 -9.21
C LEU A 6 -4.71 -15.01 -9.65
N TYR A 7 -3.86 -14.02 -9.47
CA TYR A 7 -4.12 -12.65 -9.92
C TYR A 7 -4.29 -12.58 -11.44
N LEU A 8 -3.37 -13.17 -12.19
CA LEU A 8 -3.42 -13.16 -13.67
C LEU A 8 -4.68 -13.82 -14.22
N ASN A 9 -5.09 -14.94 -13.63
CA ASN A 9 -6.25 -15.71 -14.11
C ASN A 9 -7.61 -15.10 -13.72
N ASN A 10 -7.61 -14.13 -12.80
CA ASN A 10 -8.82 -13.47 -12.30
C ASN A 10 -8.80 -11.95 -12.52
N ALA A 11 -7.80 -11.44 -13.25
CA ALA A 11 -7.74 -10.02 -13.61
C ALA A 11 -8.85 -9.67 -14.61
N THR A 12 -9.31 -8.43 -14.59
CA THR A 12 -10.27 -7.87 -15.55
C THR A 12 -9.71 -7.76 -16.96
N GLY A 13 -8.38 -7.72 -17.09
CA GLY A 13 -7.68 -7.63 -18.38
C GLY A 13 -6.85 -8.86 -18.71
N GLU A 14 -6.57 -9.03 -20.00
CA GLU A 14 -5.68 -10.08 -20.47
C GLU A 14 -4.27 -9.92 -19.88
N PRO A 15 -3.62 -10.99 -19.39
CA PRO A 15 -2.28 -10.92 -18.82
C PRO A 15 -1.24 -10.24 -19.69
N ALA A 16 -1.35 -10.40 -21.00
CA ALA A 16 -0.40 -9.83 -21.97
C ALA A 16 -0.39 -8.29 -21.99
N VAL A 17 -1.50 -7.64 -21.59
CA VAL A 17 -1.65 -6.18 -21.64
C VAL A 17 -1.78 -5.54 -20.26
N ILE A 18 -1.73 -6.35 -19.19
CA ILE A 18 -1.97 -5.87 -17.82
C ILE A 18 -0.99 -4.75 -17.40
N GLY A 19 0.23 -4.76 -17.92
CA GLY A 19 1.23 -3.73 -17.65
C GLY A 19 0.97 -2.37 -18.28
N ALA A 20 -0.04 -2.25 -19.15
CA ALA A 20 -0.47 -0.98 -19.71
C ALA A 20 -1.53 -0.27 -18.87
N LYS A 21 -2.15 -0.97 -17.90
CA LYS A 21 -3.14 -0.40 -17.00
C LYS A 21 -2.48 0.46 -15.92
N THR A 22 -3.17 1.51 -15.52
CA THR A 22 -2.77 2.41 -14.44
C THR A 22 -3.52 2.09 -13.15
N GLY A 23 -3.15 2.74 -12.04
CA GLY A 23 -3.93 2.67 -10.79
C GLY A 23 -5.34 3.28 -10.95
N GLU A 24 -5.47 4.32 -11.76
CA GLU A 24 -6.76 4.96 -12.07
C GLU A 24 -7.67 4.01 -12.85
N ASP A 25 -7.14 3.28 -13.85
CA ASP A 25 -7.90 2.26 -14.57
C ASP A 25 -8.43 1.18 -13.62
N ALA A 26 -7.61 0.73 -12.66
CA ALA A 26 -8.02 -0.29 -11.70
C ALA A 26 -9.10 0.20 -10.72
N ALA A 27 -9.04 1.46 -10.26
CA ALA A 27 -10.07 2.06 -9.43
C ALA A 27 -11.39 2.19 -10.19
N SER A 28 -11.35 2.64 -11.44
CA SER A 28 -12.53 2.76 -12.31
C SER A 28 -13.19 1.40 -12.59
N GLU A 29 -12.41 0.35 -12.90
CA GLU A 29 -12.92 -1.01 -13.12
C GLU A 29 -13.62 -1.57 -11.87
N PHE A 30 -13.04 -1.33 -10.70
CA PHE A 30 -13.64 -1.70 -9.43
C PHE A 30 -14.95 -0.95 -9.18
N ALA A 31 -14.97 0.37 -9.38
CA ALA A 31 -16.15 1.20 -9.18
C ALA A 31 -17.29 0.88 -10.17
N LEU A 32 -16.96 0.47 -11.39
CA LEU A 32 -17.94 0.02 -12.40
C LEU A 32 -18.46 -1.40 -12.13
N GLY A 33 -17.93 -2.11 -11.12
CA GLY A 33 -18.32 -3.47 -10.80
C GLY A 33 -17.75 -4.53 -11.75
N GLU A 34 -16.73 -4.19 -12.53
CA GLU A 34 -16.02 -5.15 -13.38
C GLU A 34 -15.12 -6.08 -12.55
N ALA A 35 -14.70 -5.64 -11.38
CA ALA A 35 -13.99 -6.42 -10.37
C ALA A 35 -14.70 -6.36 -9.02
N VAL A 36 -14.78 -7.50 -8.32
CA VAL A 36 -15.30 -7.58 -6.94
C VAL A 36 -14.21 -7.27 -5.91
N PHE A 37 -12.95 -7.57 -6.25
CA PHE A 37 -11.80 -7.36 -5.39
C PHE A 37 -10.80 -6.43 -6.07
N TYR A 38 -10.38 -5.42 -5.33
CA TYR A 38 -9.33 -4.49 -5.72
C TYR A 38 -8.16 -4.60 -4.72
N GLN A 39 -7.04 -5.13 -5.17
CA GLN A 39 -5.86 -5.25 -4.30
C GLN A 39 -5.15 -3.91 -4.21
N ASN A 40 -5.34 -3.24 -3.10
CA ASN A 40 -4.74 -1.94 -2.79
C ASN A 40 -4.70 -1.73 -1.28
N GLY A 41 -4.60 -0.50 -0.80
CA GLY A 41 -4.59 -0.12 0.60
C GLY A 41 -5.57 1.01 0.91
N THR A 42 -5.59 1.44 2.17
CA THR A 42 -6.49 2.50 2.64
C THR A 42 -6.36 3.82 1.87
N TRP A 43 -5.22 4.09 1.27
CA TRP A 43 -4.97 5.26 0.42
C TRP A 43 -5.80 5.29 -0.86
N ALA A 44 -6.30 4.13 -1.33
CA ALA A 44 -7.17 4.06 -2.49
C ALA A 44 -8.60 4.58 -2.24
N TYR A 45 -8.94 4.91 -1.00
CA TYR A 45 -10.27 5.43 -0.64
C TYR A 45 -10.66 6.66 -1.49
N ALA A 46 -9.75 7.63 -1.60
CA ALA A 46 -10.03 8.86 -2.35
C ALA A 46 -10.32 8.58 -3.84
N ASP A 47 -9.62 7.62 -4.45
CA ASP A 47 -9.83 7.21 -5.84
C ASP A 47 -11.19 6.54 -6.00
N CYS A 48 -11.55 5.64 -5.08
CA CYS A 48 -12.87 4.98 -5.09
C CYS A 48 -14.04 5.98 -4.96
N ILE A 49 -13.92 6.96 -4.06
CA ILE A 49 -14.93 8.01 -3.88
C ILE A 49 -14.99 8.93 -5.12
N ALA A 50 -13.87 9.25 -5.73
CA ALA A 50 -13.83 10.05 -6.98
C ALA A 50 -14.56 9.35 -8.14
N GLU A 51 -14.53 8.02 -8.17
CA GLU A 51 -15.27 7.20 -9.14
C GLU A 51 -16.76 6.98 -8.77
N GLY A 52 -17.23 7.56 -7.65
CA GLY A 52 -18.64 7.58 -7.27
C GLY A 52 -19.08 6.51 -6.28
N LEU A 53 -18.16 5.74 -5.73
CA LEU A 53 -18.46 4.82 -4.62
C LEU A 53 -18.69 5.58 -3.31
N THR A 54 -19.35 4.93 -2.38
CA THR A 54 -19.63 5.43 -1.02
C THR A 54 -19.03 4.48 0.03
N ASP A 55 -19.03 4.89 1.28
CA ASP A 55 -18.58 4.04 2.39
C ASP A 55 -19.35 2.72 2.46
N ASP A 56 -20.63 2.71 2.09
CA ASP A 56 -21.47 1.50 2.08
C ASP A 56 -21.07 0.49 1.00
N ASP A 57 -20.30 0.91 0.00
CA ASP A 57 -19.83 0.06 -1.10
C ASP A 57 -18.46 -0.55 -0.83
N LEU A 58 -17.77 -0.13 0.26
CA LEU A 58 -16.37 -0.45 0.51
C LEU A 58 -16.17 -1.30 1.75
N GLY A 59 -15.21 -2.21 1.68
CA GLY A 59 -14.72 -3.00 2.81
C GLY A 59 -13.28 -3.45 2.58
N MET A 60 -12.65 -4.00 3.61
CA MET A 60 -11.30 -4.55 3.50
C MET A 60 -11.24 -5.99 3.98
N LEU A 61 -10.40 -6.76 3.34
CA LEU A 61 -10.07 -8.14 3.72
C LEU A 61 -8.54 -8.33 3.68
N PRO A 62 -7.96 -9.12 4.59
CA PRO A 62 -6.59 -9.56 4.48
C PRO A 62 -6.35 -10.36 3.20
N ILE A 63 -5.12 -10.31 2.67
CA ILE A 63 -4.71 -11.15 1.55
C ILE A 63 -4.26 -12.50 2.10
N TYR A 64 -5.04 -13.54 1.83
CA TYR A 64 -4.69 -14.92 2.17
C TYR A 64 -3.96 -15.58 1.00
N ILE A 65 -2.85 -16.26 1.30
CA ILE A 65 -2.00 -16.90 0.29
C ILE A 65 -2.09 -18.43 0.31
N GLY A 66 -2.88 -18.99 1.20
CA GLY A 66 -3.15 -20.42 1.31
C GLY A 66 -2.02 -21.18 1.99
N VAL A 67 -1.43 -20.64 3.05
CA VAL A 67 -0.43 -21.29 3.89
C VAL A 67 -1.01 -21.63 5.25
N ASP A 68 -0.47 -22.66 5.90
CA ASP A 68 -0.90 -23.08 7.23
C ASP A 68 -0.62 -21.96 8.27
N GLY A 69 -1.61 -21.70 9.12
CA GLY A 69 -1.48 -20.72 10.20
C GLY A 69 -1.89 -19.28 9.83
N GLU A 70 -2.48 -19.09 8.66
CA GLU A 70 -2.96 -17.74 8.24
C GLU A 70 -4.37 -17.39 8.76
N GLU A 71 -5.02 -18.24 9.55
CA GLU A 71 -6.39 -18.02 10.02
C GLU A 71 -6.55 -16.76 10.88
N MET A 72 -5.46 -16.36 11.54
CA MET A 72 -5.40 -15.15 12.37
C MET A 72 -4.58 -14.04 11.73
N GLN A 73 -4.26 -14.16 10.44
CA GLN A 73 -3.57 -13.11 9.72
C GLN A 73 -4.49 -11.91 9.49
N GLY A 74 -4.00 -10.73 9.85
CA GLY A 74 -4.66 -9.47 9.60
C GLY A 74 -4.15 -8.76 8.34
N LEU A 75 -4.56 -7.52 8.21
CA LEU A 75 -4.15 -6.65 7.12
C LEU A 75 -2.64 -6.35 7.14
N CYS A 76 -2.06 -6.09 5.98
CA CYS A 76 -0.70 -5.57 5.88
C CYS A 76 -0.65 -4.14 6.43
N THR A 77 0.27 -3.87 7.35
CA THR A 77 0.42 -2.57 7.97
C THR A 77 1.88 -2.26 8.29
N GLY A 78 2.18 -1.02 8.60
CA GLY A 78 3.50 -0.54 9.00
C GLY A 78 3.87 0.78 8.35
N SER A 79 5.01 1.34 8.77
CA SER A 79 5.54 2.57 8.19
C SER A 79 6.39 2.24 6.97
N GLU A 80 6.03 2.80 5.82
CA GLU A 80 6.79 2.65 4.57
C GLU A 80 7.34 3.97 4.04
N ASN A 81 6.74 5.10 4.45
CA ASN A 81 7.15 6.44 4.07
C ASN A 81 7.76 7.16 5.27
N PHE A 82 8.89 7.83 5.04
CA PHE A 82 9.65 8.49 6.08
C PHE A 82 10.01 9.91 5.66
N TRP A 83 9.87 10.86 6.59
CA TRP A 83 10.45 12.18 6.41
C TRP A 83 11.93 12.14 6.77
N CYS A 84 12.77 12.54 5.81
CA CYS A 84 14.21 12.56 5.98
C CYS A 84 14.73 13.98 5.96
N ILE A 85 15.60 14.32 6.92
CA ILE A 85 16.27 15.62 6.95
C ILE A 85 17.67 15.44 6.34
N ASN A 86 17.99 16.24 5.31
CA ASN A 86 19.31 16.20 4.71
C ASN A 86 20.36 16.74 5.69
N LYS A 87 21.18 15.83 6.23
CA LYS A 87 22.25 16.18 7.20
C LYS A 87 23.33 17.11 6.66
N ASN A 88 23.43 17.25 5.33
CA ASN A 88 24.39 18.13 4.66
C ASN A 88 23.79 19.49 4.28
N ALA A 89 22.53 19.77 4.64
CA ALA A 89 21.95 21.09 4.47
C ALA A 89 22.58 22.10 5.43
N LYS A 90 22.37 23.38 5.19
CA LYS A 90 22.83 24.42 6.11
C LYS A 90 22.15 24.26 7.47
N PRO A 91 22.87 24.52 8.60
CA PRO A 91 22.31 24.33 9.94
C PRO A 91 20.98 25.04 10.16
N GLU A 92 20.82 26.25 9.67
CA GLU A 92 19.56 27.00 9.77
C GLU A 92 18.41 26.34 9.07
N ASN A 93 18.64 25.67 7.92
CA ASN A 93 17.62 24.93 7.19
C ASN A 93 17.26 23.64 7.91
N ILE A 94 18.22 22.95 8.52
CA ILE A 94 17.97 21.76 9.34
C ILE A 94 17.05 22.11 10.52
N GLU A 95 17.38 23.18 11.25
CA GLU A 95 16.56 23.61 12.39
C GLU A 95 15.17 24.10 11.96
N ALA A 96 15.06 24.81 10.84
CA ALA A 96 13.75 25.19 10.30
C ALA A 96 12.91 23.99 9.87
N THR A 97 13.53 22.96 9.28
CA THR A 97 12.84 21.72 8.90
C THR A 97 12.35 20.96 10.14
N LYS A 98 13.18 20.85 11.19
CA LYS A 98 12.76 20.23 12.47
C LYS A 98 11.58 20.96 13.07
N ALA A 99 11.65 22.30 13.15
CA ALA A 99 10.56 23.12 13.69
C ALA A 99 9.27 22.96 12.87
N PHE A 100 9.35 22.87 11.56
CA PHE A 100 8.21 22.61 10.69
C PHE A 100 7.59 21.23 10.95
N VAL A 101 8.42 20.16 10.99
CA VAL A 101 7.93 18.81 11.26
C VAL A 101 7.29 18.73 12.65
N GLU A 102 7.92 19.33 13.67
CA GLU A 102 7.36 19.39 15.03
C GLU A 102 6.01 20.12 15.02
N TRP A 103 5.92 21.28 14.35
CA TRP A 103 4.67 22.02 14.21
C TRP A 103 3.58 21.18 13.54
N VAL A 104 3.88 20.50 12.44
CA VAL A 104 2.90 19.67 11.72
C VAL A 104 2.32 18.57 12.58
N ILE A 105 3.13 17.94 13.46
CA ILE A 105 2.67 16.81 14.28
C ILE A 105 2.17 17.21 15.67
N THR A 106 2.27 18.46 16.06
CA THR A 106 1.88 18.91 17.41
C THR A 106 0.85 20.05 17.43
N SER A 107 0.77 20.90 16.39
CA SER A 107 -0.24 21.95 16.34
C SER A 107 -1.60 21.42 15.89
N ASP A 108 -2.65 22.12 16.25
CA ASP A 108 -4.01 21.77 15.84
C ASP A 108 -4.16 21.86 14.33
N GLU A 109 -3.61 22.89 13.69
CA GLU A 109 -3.66 23.10 12.24
C GLU A 109 -2.90 22.02 11.48
N GLY A 110 -1.71 21.63 11.96
CA GLY A 110 -0.90 20.59 11.32
C GLY A 110 -1.53 19.22 11.43
N ARG A 111 -2.06 18.87 12.61
CA ARG A 111 -2.77 17.60 12.83
C ARG A 111 -4.05 17.51 12.02
N ASP A 112 -4.85 18.60 12.00
CA ASP A 112 -6.07 18.67 11.19
C ASP A 112 -5.77 18.50 9.71
N ALA A 113 -4.72 19.19 9.20
CA ALA A 113 -4.30 19.06 7.82
C ALA A 113 -3.91 17.63 7.45
N LEU A 114 -3.11 16.97 8.28
CA LEU A 114 -2.70 15.59 8.01
C LEU A 114 -3.85 14.58 8.12
N ALA A 115 -4.60 14.60 9.23
CA ALA A 115 -5.60 13.57 9.49
C ALA A 115 -6.90 13.82 8.72
N ASN A 116 -7.49 15.03 8.85
CA ASN A 116 -8.85 15.29 8.38
C ASN A 116 -8.89 15.79 6.93
N GLN A 117 -7.89 16.55 6.50
CA GLN A 117 -7.90 17.10 5.13
C GLN A 117 -7.19 16.17 4.13
N MET A 118 -6.10 15.51 4.56
CA MET A 118 -5.29 14.64 3.71
C MET A 118 -5.55 13.14 3.94
N GLY A 119 -6.26 12.76 5.00
CA GLY A 119 -6.58 11.36 5.30
C GLY A 119 -5.38 10.50 5.72
N PHE A 120 -4.31 11.11 6.23
CA PHE A 120 -3.14 10.35 6.68
C PHE A 120 -3.42 9.61 7.98
N VAL A 121 -3.05 8.33 8.00
CA VAL A 121 -2.88 7.57 9.24
C VAL A 121 -1.46 7.77 9.72
N THR A 122 -1.31 8.34 10.91
CA THR A 122 0.01 8.70 11.45
C THR A 122 0.38 7.84 12.65
N PRO A 123 1.68 7.51 12.84
CA PRO A 123 2.14 6.73 14.00
C PRO A 123 2.41 7.59 15.25
N PHE A 124 2.11 8.89 15.19
CA PHE A 124 2.46 9.82 16.26
C PHE A 124 1.42 9.83 17.39
N SER A 125 1.88 9.74 18.63
CA SER A 125 1.02 9.78 19.83
C SER A 125 0.27 11.09 20.06
N THR A 126 0.59 12.13 19.30
CA THR A 126 -0.10 13.42 19.31
C THR A 126 -1.42 13.41 18.53
N PHE A 127 -1.66 12.35 17.73
CA PHE A 127 -2.91 12.17 16.99
C PHE A 127 -3.86 11.32 17.83
N ASP A 128 -4.72 11.97 18.53
CA ASP A 128 -5.80 11.37 19.34
C ASP A 128 -7.12 11.26 18.53
N ALA A 129 -8.19 10.90 19.20
CA ALA A 129 -9.50 10.70 18.58
C ALA A 129 -10.05 11.92 17.82
N GLY A 130 -9.55 13.13 18.09
CA GLY A 130 -9.94 14.34 17.35
C GLY A 130 -9.22 14.51 16.00
N TYR A 131 -8.16 13.74 15.80
CA TYR A 131 -7.30 13.78 14.60
C TYR A 131 -7.11 12.40 13.98
N THR A 132 -8.06 11.51 14.16
CA THR A 132 -8.08 10.19 13.54
C THR A 132 -8.95 10.27 12.30
N ALA A 133 -8.39 10.02 11.14
CA ALA A 133 -9.15 9.93 9.91
C ALA A 133 -10.14 8.74 9.98
N HIS A 134 -11.38 8.97 9.58
CA HIS A 134 -12.42 7.96 9.52
C HIS A 134 -12.96 7.84 8.11
N ASN A 135 -13.02 6.63 7.62
CA ASN A 135 -13.71 6.21 6.42
C ASN A 135 -13.86 4.68 6.45
N ALA A 136 -14.66 4.11 5.57
CA ALA A 136 -14.95 2.68 5.57
C ALA A 136 -13.70 1.79 5.58
N LEU A 137 -12.63 2.16 4.86
CA LEU A 137 -11.40 1.35 4.80
C LEU A 137 -10.57 1.44 6.07
N LEU A 138 -10.47 2.63 6.68
CA LEU A 138 -9.76 2.84 7.94
C LEU A 138 -10.50 2.18 9.11
N ASP A 139 -11.82 2.28 9.13
CA ASP A 139 -12.65 1.68 10.15
C ASP A 139 -12.59 0.15 10.07
N ALA A 140 -12.68 -0.43 8.87
CA ALA A 140 -12.49 -1.87 8.65
C ALA A 140 -11.08 -2.34 9.08
N SER A 141 -10.03 -1.55 8.83
CA SER A 141 -8.68 -1.84 9.30
C SER A 141 -8.56 -1.84 10.82
N SER A 142 -9.25 -0.93 11.48
CA SER A 142 -9.30 -0.85 12.96
C SER A 142 -10.08 -2.01 13.55
N GLU A 143 -11.16 -2.42 12.93
CA GLU A 143 -11.97 -3.58 13.32
C GLU A 143 -11.18 -4.89 13.18
N ASP A 144 -10.40 -5.07 12.10
CA ASP A 144 -9.54 -6.23 11.89
C ASP A 144 -8.54 -6.42 13.06
N LEU A 145 -7.95 -5.33 13.52
CA LEU A 145 -7.08 -5.36 14.71
C LEU A 145 -7.87 -5.65 15.99
N ALA A 146 -9.06 -5.09 16.13
CA ALA A 146 -9.88 -5.22 17.34
C ALA A 146 -10.39 -6.66 17.54
N VAL A 147 -10.62 -7.43 16.48
CA VAL A 147 -10.99 -8.87 16.59
C VAL A 147 -9.80 -9.78 16.90
N GLY A 148 -8.59 -9.23 16.99
CA GLY A 148 -7.39 -9.92 17.44
C GLY A 148 -6.59 -10.56 16.31
N HIS A 149 -6.81 -10.16 15.06
CA HIS A 149 -5.94 -10.55 13.96
C HIS A 149 -4.52 -9.99 14.14
N THR A 150 -3.54 -10.73 13.68
CA THR A 150 -2.14 -10.33 13.73
C THR A 150 -1.76 -9.61 12.43
N PRO A 151 -1.42 -8.31 12.48
CA PRO A 151 -1.06 -7.57 11.28
C PRO A 151 0.23 -8.12 10.64
N VAL A 152 0.26 -8.10 9.31
CA VAL A 152 1.46 -8.44 8.53
C VAL A 152 2.27 -7.16 8.30
N SER A 153 3.51 -7.15 8.79
CA SER A 153 4.37 -5.97 8.66
C SER A 153 4.90 -5.79 7.25
N TRP A 154 4.90 -4.55 6.77
CA TRP A 154 5.61 -4.16 5.56
C TRP A 154 7.11 -4.42 5.69
N THR A 155 7.70 -5.06 4.69
CA THR A 155 9.12 -5.44 4.67
C THR A 155 9.97 -4.59 3.72
N PHE A 156 9.43 -3.52 3.17
CA PHE A 156 10.14 -2.63 2.23
C PHE A 156 11.54 -2.20 2.69
N PRO A 157 11.76 -1.84 3.99
CA PRO A 157 13.09 -1.45 4.45
C PRO A 157 14.13 -2.57 4.40
N THR A 158 13.70 -3.83 4.24
CA THR A 158 14.60 -5.00 4.15
C THR A 158 14.93 -5.40 2.73
N MET A 159 14.28 -4.79 1.73
CA MET A 159 14.56 -5.07 0.33
C MET A 159 15.91 -4.49 -0.09
N PRO A 160 16.67 -5.17 -0.98
CA PRO A 160 18.03 -4.76 -1.31
C PRO A 160 18.12 -3.39 -1.97
N SER A 161 17.24 -3.09 -2.93
CA SER A 161 17.24 -1.83 -3.67
C SER A 161 15.98 -1.65 -4.53
N GLU A 162 15.73 -0.42 -4.96
CA GLU A 162 14.73 -0.13 -6.00
C GLU A 162 15.03 -0.83 -7.34
N ALA A 163 16.30 -0.96 -7.68
CA ALA A 163 16.70 -1.67 -8.90
C ALA A 163 16.30 -3.16 -8.84
N TRP A 164 16.47 -3.80 -7.69
CA TRP A 164 16.00 -5.17 -7.48
C TRP A 164 14.48 -5.27 -7.62
N LYS A 165 13.74 -4.40 -6.94
CA LYS A 165 12.27 -4.37 -6.99
C LYS A 165 11.77 -4.23 -8.43
N ASN A 166 12.33 -3.29 -9.17
CA ASN A 166 11.96 -3.05 -10.56
C ASN A 166 12.34 -4.22 -11.48
N GLY A 167 13.47 -4.87 -11.23
CA GLY A 167 13.90 -6.08 -11.96
C GLY A 167 12.97 -7.26 -11.75
N VAL A 168 12.52 -7.47 -10.51
CA VAL A 168 11.51 -8.51 -10.20
C VAL A 168 10.17 -8.17 -10.85
N GLY A 169 9.73 -6.91 -10.78
CA GLY A 169 8.50 -6.45 -11.43
C GLY A 169 8.53 -6.64 -12.94
N ALA A 170 9.66 -6.32 -13.59
CA ALA A 170 9.83 -6.56 -15.02
C ALA A 170 9.75 -8.05 -15.38
N ALA A 171 10.39 -8.93 -14.59
CA ALA A 171 10.34 -10.37 -14.82
C ALA A 171 8.91 -10.94 -14.61
N LEU A 172 8.15 -10.43 -13.63
CA LEU A 172 6.75 -10.78 -13.42
C LEU A 172 5.88 -10.37 -14.63
N LEU A 173 6.14 -9.18 -15.19
CA LEU A 173 5.44 -8.72 -16.39
C LEU A 173 5.78 -9.56 -17.62
N GLU A 174 7.06 -9.88 -17.85
CA GLU A 174 7.48 -10.75 -18.94
C GLU A 174 6.85 -12.15 -18.84
N TYR A 175 6.72 -12.68 -17.61
CA TYR A 175 6.00 -13.92 -17.38
C TYR A 175 4.51 -13.78 -17.70
N ALA A 176 3.85 -12.71 -17.27
CA ALA A 176 2.45 -12.45 -17.59
C ALA A 176 2.19 -12.33 -19.09
N GLN A 177 3.13 -11.74 -19.83
CA GLN A 177 3.10 -11.61 -21.28
C GLN A 177 3.44 -12.92 -22.03
N GLY A 178 3.83 -13.98 -21.33
CA GLY A 178 4.24 -15.24 -21.92
C GLY A 178 5.58 -15.17 -22.68
N THR A 179 6.38 -14.13 -22.45
CA THR A 179 7.70 -13.94 -23.10
C THR A 179 8.85 -14.59 -22.33
N LYS A 180 8.63 -14.89 -21.05
CA LYS A 180 9.58 -15.59 -20.17
C LYS A 180 8.89 -16.66 -19.34
N GLU A 181 9.65 -17.66 -18.97
CA GLU A 181 9.24 -18.68 -18.01
C GLU A 181 9.34 -18.19 -16.57
N TRP A 182 8.63 -18.85 -15.63
CA TRP A 182 8.67 -18.50 -14.21
C TRP A 182 10.09 -18.49 -13.60
N SER A 183 10.99 -19.33 -14.11
CA SER A 183 12.40 -19.35 -13.68
C SER A 183 13.12 -18.02 -13.83
N ALA A 184 12.69 -17.17 -14.77
CA ALA A 184 13.25 -15.82 -14.90
C ALA A 184 12.85 -14.93 -13.69
N VAL A 185 11.64 -15.11 -13.16
CA VAL A 185 11.18 -14.42 -11.94
C VAL A 185 11.98 -14.90 -10.74
N GLU A 186 12.17 -16.22 -10.60
CA GLU A 186 12.99 -16.80 -9.51
C GLU A 186 14.42 -16.28 -9.55
N THR A 187 15.04 -16.23 -10.73
CA THR A 187 16.38 -15.67 -10.91
C THR A 187 16.43 -14.20 -10.53
N ALA A 188 15.50 -13.37 -11.02
CA ALA A 188 15.45 -11.95 -10.68
C ALA A 188 15.28 -11.72 -9.17
N PHE A 189 14.48 -12.55 -8.51
CA PHE A 189 14.23 -12.44 -7.09
C PHE A 189 15.45 -12.90 -6.26
N VAL A 190 15.95 -14.11 -6.48
CA VAL A 190 16.98 -14.76 -5.66
C VAL A 190 18.36 -14.19 -5.94
N ASP A 191 18.76 -14.16 -7.20
CA ASP A 191 20.12 -13.72 -7.58
C ASP A 191 20.26 -12.21 -7.42
N GLY A 192 19.20 -11.46 -7.72
CA GLY A 192 19.16 -10.02 -7.50
C GLY A 192 19.17 -9.61 -6.02
N TRP A 193 18.67 -10.48 -5.12
CA TRP A 193 18.74 -10.22 -3.67
C TRP A 193 20.16 -10.35 -3.14
N ALA A 194 20.94 -11.26 -3.68
CA ALA A 194 22.30 -11.54 -3.24
C ALA A 194 23.37 -10.61 -3.82
N GLY A 195 22.99 -9.74 -4.77
CA GLY A 195 23.90 -8.86 -5.53
C GLY A 195 24.20 -7.51 -4.88
#